data_190231bc529bfcfe3d2302f1517edaa2
#
_entry.id   190231bc529bfcfe3d2302f1517edaa2
#
_cell.length_a   1.000
_cell.length_b   1.000
_cell.length_c   1.000
_cell.angle_alpha   90.00
_cell.angle_beta   90.00
_cell.angle_gamma   90.00
#
_symmetry.space_group_name_H-M   'P 1'
#
loop_
_entity.id
_entity.type
_entity.pdbx_description
1 polymer ?
#
loop_
_entity_poly.entity_id
_entity_poly.type
_entity_poly.pdbx_seq_one_letter_code
_entity_poly.pdbx_strand_id
1 'polypeptide(L)'
;MIQPTLWEDSTGVHMLIRSNAGRIYKSDSTDFGMTWCKAYETPYPNPNSGIDLVKLEDETVVLCMNPVGADWGNRAPLVLMRSFDGGNTFEEFFKLEDIKGDYEFSYPAITAVGKTLHITYTHERKTIIYWQVEIG
;
A
#
# COMPACT_ATOMS: atom_id res chain seq x y z
N MET A 1 9.21 -1.23 12.24
CA MET A 1 8.63 -1.70 10.96
C MET A 1 7.89 -3.00 11.19
N ILE A 2 6.66 -3.09 10.73
CA ILE A 2 5.79 -4.26 10.86
C ILE A 2 4.86 -4.38 9.64
N GLN A 3 4.18 -5.50 9.52
CA GLN A 3 3.12 -5.74 8.53
C GLN A 3 3.55 -5.43 7.09
N PRO A 4 4.48 -6.21 6.54
CA PRO A 4 4.87 -6.06 5.14
C PRO A 4 3.77 -6.55 4.20
N THR A 5 3.73 -5.98 2.99
CA THR A 5 2.97 -6.49 1.87
C THR A 5 3.95 -6.78 0.72
N LEU A 6 3.76 -7.91 0.03
CA LEU A 6 4.76 -8.48 -0.87
C LEU A 6 4.24 -8.64 -2.29
N TRP A 7 5.15 -8.56 -3.25
CA TRP A 7 4.90 -8.99 -4.63
C TRP A 7 6.17 -9.59 -5.22
N GLU A 8 5.99 -10.35 -6.28
CA GLU A 8 7.08 -10.98 -7.03
C GLU A 8 7.02 -10.56 -8.50
N ASP A 9 8.17 -10.30 -9.08
CA ASP A 9 8.34 -10.03 -10.50
C ASP A 9 9.62 -10.71 -11.02
N SER A 10 10.00 -10.42 -12.26
CA SER A 10 11.19 -11.00 -12.87
C SER A 10 12.51 -10.63 -12.18
N THR A 11 12.52 -9.61 -11.35
CA THR A 11 13.71 -9.15 -10.61
C THR A 11 13.84 -9.75 -9.22
N GLY A 12 12.77 -10.31 -8.67
CA GLY A 12 12.79 -10.95 -7.36
C GLY A 12 11.49 -10.75 -6.58
N VAL A 13 11.58 -10.91 -5.28
CA VAL A 13 10.49 -10.67 -4.34
C VAL A 13 10.72 -9.34 -3.64
N HIS A 14 9.69 -8.54 -3.54
CA HIS A 14 9.76 -7.20 -2.98
C HIS A 14 8.75 -7.04 -1.85
N MET A 15 9.04 -6.18 -0.88
CA MET A 15 8.07 -5.82 0.14
C MET A 15 8.05 -4.33 0.41
N LEU A 16 6.86 -3.81 0.68
CA LEU A 16 6.66 -2.51 1.31
C LEU A 16 6.25 -2.73 2.76
N ILE A 17 6.71 -1.88 3.66
CA ILE A 17 6.57 -2.09 5.10
C ILE A 17 6.10 -0.79 5.75
N ARG A 18 5.06 -0.86 6.57
CA ARG A 18 4.67 0.29 7.41
C ARG A 18 5.76 0.57 8.45
N SER A 19 5.93 1.81 8.82
CA SER A 19 6.92 2.19 9.82
C SER A 19 6.44 3.32 10.73
N ASN A 20 7.15 3.50 11.82
CA ASN A 20 6.99 4.63 12.72
C ASN A 20 7.91 5.82 12.39
N ALA A 21 8.57 5.77 11.23
CA ALA A 21 9.51 6.80 10.78
C ALA A 21 8.87 7.82 9.83
N GLY A 22 7.54 7.80 9.69
CA GLY A 22 6.80 8.73 8.83
C GLY A 22 6.78 8.34 7.36
N ARG A 23 7.38 7.22 6.98
CA ARG A 23 7.48 6.77 5.60
C ARG A 23 7.30 5.27 5.47
N ILE A 24 6.90 4.83 4.28
CA ILE A 24 6.93 3.42 3.88
C ILE A 24 8.39 3.04 3.62
N TYR A 25 8.80 1.88 4.13
CA TYR A 25 10.09 1.27 3.84
C TYR A 25 9.94 0.15 2.81
N LYS A 26 11.04 -0.16 2.12
CA LYS A 26 11.10 -1.21 1.12
C LYS A 26 12.27 -2.13 1.39
N SER A 27 12.11 -3.41 1.03
CA SER A 27 13.21 -4.37 0.99
C SER A 27 13.01 -5.32 -0.18
N ASP A 28 14.10 -5.87 -0.69
CA ASP A 28 14.12 -6.72 -1.87
C ASP A 28 14.89 -8.01 -1.60
N SER A 29 14.46 -9.09 -2.23
CA SER A 29 15.11 -10.40 -2.21
C SER A 29 15.32 -10.88 -3.63
N THR A 30 16.52 -11.43 -3.91
CA THR A 30 16.85 -12.05 -5.21
C THR A 30 16.93 -13.57 -5.12
N ASP A 31 16.59 -14.16 -3.99
CA ASP A 31 16.66 -15.60 -3.73
C ASP A 31 15.33 -16.17 -3.20
N PHE A 32 14.22 -15.71 -3.77
CA PHE A 32 12.85 -16.15 -3.43
C PHE A 32 12.46 -15.92 -1.97
N GLY A 33 12.95 -14.83 -1.36
CA GLY A 33 12.61 -14.46 0.00
C GLY A 33 13.46 -15.15 1.08
N MET A 34 14.49 -15.88 0.70
CA MET A 34 15.38 -16.54 1.67
C MET A 34 16.23 -15.53 2.41
N THR A 35 16.75 -14.54 1.70
CA THR A 35 17.47 -13.41 2.28
C THR A 35 16.97 -12.09 1.72
N TRP A 36 17.10 -11.03 2.50
CA TRP A 36 16.57 -9.71 2.19
C TRP A 36 17.65 -8.65 2.36
N CYS A 37 17.67 -7.65 1.50
CA CYS A 37 18.53 -6.50 1.70
C CYS A 37 18.08 -5.72 2.94
N LYS A 38 18.96 -4.84 3.45
CA LYS A 38 18.57 -3.92 4.52
C LYS A 38 17.41 -3.03 4.03
N ALA A 39 16.34 -2.95 4.81
CA ALA A 39 15.20 -2.11 4.47
C ALA A 39 15.62 -0.65 4.31
N TYR A 40 15.11 0.00 3.30
CA TYR A 40 15.43 1.38 2.96
C TYR A 40 14.17 2.23 2.83
N GLU A 41 14.34 3.52 3.05
CA GLU A 41 13.28 4.50 3.05
C GLU A 41 12.77 4.77 1.63
N THR A 42 11.46 4.89 1.47
CA THR A 42 10.83 5.38 0.24
C THR A 42 10.36 6.82 0.42
N PRO A 43 10.06 7.56 -0.66
CA PRO A 43 9.50 8.91 -0.53
C PRO A 43 8.03 8.95 -0.10
N TYR A 44 7.37 7.79 0.06
CA TYR A 44 5.94 7.72 0.32
C TYR A 44 5.65 7.79 1.82
N PRO A 45 4.77 8.73 2.26
CA PRO A 45 4.48 8.92 3.67
C PRO A 45 3.69 7.77 4.25
N ASN A 46 3.83 7.55 5.56
CA ASN A 46 3.06 6.56 6.31
C ASN A 46 2.86 7.04 7.75
N PRO A 47 1.61 7.01 8.27
CA PRO A 47 1.32 7.42 9.64
C PRO A 47 1.43 6.26 10.64
N ASN A 48 2.28 5.28 10.38
CA ASN A 48 2.34 4.02 11.11
C ASN A 48 1.01 3.26 11.02
N SER A 49 0.47 3.18 9.81
CA SER A 49 -0.78 2.45 9.52
C SER A 49 -0.55 1.34 8.52
N GLY A 50 -1.43 0.35 8.53
CA GLY A 50 -1.38 -0.79 7.61
C GLY A 50 -1.49 -0.34 6.15
N ILE A 51 -0.78 -1.05 5.30
CA ILE A 51 -0.81 -0.91 3.85
C ILE A 51 -1.07 -2.29 3.23
N ASP A 52 -1.59 -2.31 2.01
CA ASP A 52 -1.66 -3.53 1.24
C ASP A 52 -1.53 -3.22 -0.25
N LEU A 53 -1.02 -4.18 -1.01
CA LEU A 53 -0.83 -4.02 -2.44
C LEU A 53 -1.19 -5.29 -3.20
N VAL A 54 -1.38 -5.14 -4.51
CA VAL A 54 -1.58 -6.24 -5.44
C VAL A 54 -0.83 -5.94 -6.73
N LYS A 55 -0.22 -6.97 -7.33
CA LYS A 55 0.35 -6.88 -8.67
C LYS A 55 -0.66 -7.44 -9.66
N LEU A 56 -0.97 -6.68 -10.71
CA LEU A 56 -1.87 -7.09 -11.78
C LEU A 56 -1.14 -7.95 -12.82
N GLU A 57 -1.89 -8.57 -13.71
CA GLU A 57 -1.34 -9.42 -14.76
C GLU A 57 -0.45 -8.65 -15.73
N ASP A 58 -0.69 -7.36 -15.94
CA ASP A 58 0.12 -6.48 -16.79
C ASP A 58 1.33 -5.88 -16.06
N GLU A 59 1.69 -6.41 -14.87
CA GLU A 59 2.78 -5.97 -14.01
C GLU A 59 2.54 -4.65 -13.27
N THR A 60 1.41 -3.99 -13.43
CA THR A 60 1.05 -2.82 -12.62
C THR A 60 0.93 -3.22 -11.15
N VAL A 61 1.58 -2.47 -10.26
CA VAL A 61 1.46 -2.65 -8.82
C VAL A 61 0.53 -1.58 -8.26
N VAL A 62 -0.50 -1.99 -7.53
CA VAL A 62 -1.48 -1.08 -6.92
C VAL A 62 -1.34 -1.16 -5.40
N LEU A 63 -1.15 -0.01 -4.77
CA LEU A 63 -0.94 0.14 -3.33
C LEU A 63 -2.09 0.94 -2.71
N CYS A 64 -2.65 0.45 -1.61
CA CYS A 64 -3.63 1.17 -0.80
C CYS A 64 -2.98 1.67 0.49
N MET A 65 -3.06 2.98 0.75
CA MET A 65 -2.32 3.61 1.84
C MET A 65 -2.97 4.90 2.33
N ASN A 66 -2.56 5.33 3.54
CA ASN A 66 -2.84 6.68 4.05
C ASN A 66 -1.61 7.58 3.79
N PRO A 67 -1.72 8.63 2.96
CA PRO A 67 -0.57 9.47 2.60
C PRO A 67 -0.29 10.56 3.64
N VAL A 68 -0.01 10.15 4.87
CA VAL A 68 0.29 11.05 6.00
C VAL A 68 1.62 10.63 6.62
N GLY A 69 2.55 11.58 6.73
CA GLY A 69 3.92 11.32 7.13
C GLY A 69 4.24 11.63 8.59
N ALA A 70 3.50 11.05 9.54
CA ALA A 70 3.77 11.23 10.97
C ALA A 70 3.52 9.93 11.73
N ASP A 71 4.38 9.59 12.68
CA ASP A 71 4.13 8.46 13.57
C ASP A 71 2.85 8.74 14.38
N TRP A 72 1.95 7.75 14.42
CA TRP A 72 0.60 7.90 14.99
C TRP A 72 -0.17 9.08 14.39
N GLY A 73 0.11 9.41 13.12
CA GLY A 73 -0.65 10.41 12.38
C GLY A 73 -2.05 9.94 12.04
N ASN A 74 -2.86 10.87 11.56
CA ASN A 74 -4.22 10.56 11.13
C ASN A 74 -4.22 9.53 10.01
N ARG A 75 -5.18 8.61 10.05
CA ARG A 75 -5.37 7.57 9.01
C ARG A 75 -6.42 7.99 7.99
N ALA A 76 -6.25 9.19 7.50
CA ALA A 76 -7.10 9.82 6.49
C ALA A 76 -6.27 10.87 5.73
N PRO A 77 -6.45 10.98 4.42
CA PRO A 77 -7.33 10.20 3.55
C PRO A 77 -6.87 8.75 3.35
N LEU A 78 -7.62 7.98 2.55
CA LEU A 78 -7.22 6.64 2.08
C LEU A 78 -7.22 6.65 0.55
N VAL A 79 -6.09 6.31 -0.05
CA VAL A 79 -5.87 6.46 -1.49
C VAL A 79 -5.34 5.18 -2.13
N LEU A 80 -5.53 5.09 -3.44
CA LEU A 80 -4.88 4.10 -4.28
C LEU A 80 -3.74 4.77 -5.05
N MET A 81 -2.58 4.14 -4.99
CA MET A 81 -1.38 4.48 -5.74
C MET A 81 -1.11 3.38 -6.77
N ARG A 82 -0.50 3.72 -7.89
CA ARG A 82 -0.09 2.71 -8.87
C ARG A 82 1.35 2.94 -9.32
N SER A 83 2.00 1.85 -9.69
CA SER A 83 3.36 1.84 -10.21
C SER A 83 3.37 1.08 -11.55
N PHE A 84 4.02 1.66 -12.55
CA PHE A 84 4.27 1.05 -13.85
C PHE A 84 5.73 0.61 -14.03
N ASP A 85 6.56 0.77 -13.02
CA ASP A 85 8.01 0.51 -13.08
C ASP A 85 8.47 -0.52 -12.03
N GLY A 86 7.63 -1.49 -11.73
CA GLY A 86 7.97 -2.57 -10.81
C GLY A 86 7.99 -2.17 -9.33
N GLY A 87 7.24 -1.13 -8.97
CA GLY A 87 7.17 -0.66 -7.58
C GLY A 87 8.30 0.29 -7.17
N ASN A 88 9.02 0.87 -8.15
CA ASN A 88 10.06 1.86 -7.85
C ASN A 88 9.46 3.25 -7.65
N THR A 89 8.48 3.63 -8.46
CA THR A 89 7.73 4.88 -8.30
C THR A 89 6.25 4.63 -8.31
N PHE A 90 5.51 5.40 -7.52
CA PHE A 90 4.05 5.32 -7.42
C PHE A 90 3.43 6.68 -7.66
N GLU A 91 2.26 6.70 -8.28
CA GLU A 91 1.42 7.88 -8.42
C GLU A 91 0.02 7.62 -7.86
N GLU A 92 -0.57 8.61 -7.20
CA GLU A 92 -1.97 8.53 -6.76
C GLU A 92 -2.89 8.60 -7.97
N PHE A 93 -3.88 7.71 -8.03
CA PHE A 93 -4.83 7.70 -9.15
C PHE A 93 -6.30 7.63 -8.70
N PHE A 94 -6.56 7.32 -7.44
CA PHE A 94 -7.93 7.24 -6.93
C PHE A 94 -7.97 7.47 -5.41
N LYS A 95 -9.01 8.15 -4.95
CA LYS A 95 -9.26 8.38 -3.51
C LYS A 95 -10.49 7.59 -3.09
N LEU A 96 -10.29 6.62 -2.19
CA LEU A 96 -11.40 5.88 -1.57
C LEU A 96 -12.12 6.76 -0.55
N GLU A 97 -11.35 7.51 0.23
CA GLU A 97 -11.85 8.49 1.20
C GLU A 97 -11.03 9.77 1.05
N ASP A 98 -11.70 10.86 0.71
CA ASP A 98 -11.06 12.16 0.43
C ASP A 98 -11.25 13.18 1.57
N ILE A 99 -11.37 12.70 2.79
CA ILE A 99 -11.48 13.53 3.98
C ILE A 99 -10.14 13.53 4.70
N LYS A 100 -9.67 14.69 5.12
CA LYS A 100 -8.47 14.88 5.93
C LYS A 100 -8.85 15.15 7.38
N GLY A 101 -7.94 14.87 8.30
CA GLY A 101 -8.10 15.18 9.72
C GLY A 101 -8.22 13.94 10.57
N ASP A 102 -8.88 14.07 11.73
CA ASP A 102 -8.98 13.03 12.75
C ASP A 102 -10.06 12.00 12.39
N TYR A 103 -9.80 11.27 11.31
CA TYR A 103 -10.60 10.12 10.88
C TYR A 103 -9.71 8.89 10.82
N GLU A 104 -10.33 7.71 10.85
CA GLU A 104 -9.59 6.46 10.70
C GLU A 104 -10.21 5.60 9.60
N PHE A 105 -9.48 5.48 8.48
CA PHE A 105 -9.74 4.54 7.39
C PHE A 105 -8.50 3.66 7.27
N SER A 106 -8.54 2.50 7.90
CA SER A 106 -7.32 1.74 8.20
C SER A 106 -7.44 0.26 7.85
N TYR A 107 -6.27 -0.39 7.87
CA TYR A 107 -6.14 -1.82 7.59
C TYR A 107 -6.77 -2.22 6.26
N PRO A 108 -6.34 -1.61 5.15
CA PRO A 108 -6.85 -2.01 3.84
C PRO A 108 -6.41 -3.42 3.48
N ALA A 109 -7.27 -4.12 2.74
CA ALA A 109 -6.93 -5.35 2.05
C ALA A 109 -7.36 -5.19 0.59
N ILE A 110 -6.48 -5.55 -0.34
CA ILE A 110 -6.72 -5.39 -1.77
C ILE A 110 -6.41 -6.68 -2.51
N THR A 111 -7.33 -7.08 -3.38
CA THR A 111 -7.13 -8.16 -4.35
C THR A 111 -7.59 -7.69 -5.72
N ALA A 112 -7.23 -8.42 -6.76
CA ALA A 112 -7.63 -8.10 -8.13
C ALA A 112 -8.07 -9.35 -8.87
N VAL A 113 -9.09 -9.17 -9.72
CA VAL A 113 -9.49 -10.15 -10.73
C VAL A 113 -9.43 -9.42 -12.07
N GLY A 114 -8.46 -9.76 -12.92
CA GLY A 114 -8.16 -8.97 -14.11
C GLY A 114 -7.80 -7.54 -13.73
N LYS A 115 -8.56 -6.58 -14.23
CA LYS A 115 -8.39 -5.15 -13.90
C LYS A 115 -9.44 -4.62 -12.92
N THR A 116 -10.16 -5.50 -12.27
CA THR A 116 -11.11 -5.13 -11.22
C THR A 116 -10.46 -5.32 -9.85
N LEU A 117 -10.33 -4.25 -9.11
CA LEU A 117 -9.83 -4.24 -7.74
C LEU A 117 -10.97 -4.47 -6.76
N HIS A 118 -10.72 -5.28 -5.76
CA HIS A 118 -11.62 -5.48 -4.63
C HIS A 118 -10.90 -5.05 -3.37
N ILE A 119 -11.44 -4.05 -2.68
CA ILE A 119 -10.78 -3.40 -1.55
C ILE A 119 -11.71 -3.38 -0.36
N THR A 120 -11.22 -3.77 0.80
CA THR A 120 -11.90 -3.60 2.08
C THR A 120 -11.03 -2.81 3.03
N TYR A 121 -11.66 -2.07 3.93
CA TYR A 121 -10.95 -1.38 5.00
C TYR A 121 -11.88 -1.09 6.18
N THR A 122 -11.29 -0.82 7.33
CA THR A 122 -12.00 -0.40 8.53
C THR A 122 -12.36 1.08 8.43
N HIS A 123 -13.65 1.39 8.60
CA HIS A 123 -14.17 2.75 8.62
C HIS A 123 -14.49 3.15 10.05
N GLU A 124 -13.68 4.03 10.62
CA GLU A 124 -13.86 4.59 11.97
C GLU A 124 -13.94 3.53 13.08
N ARG A 125 -13.33 2.36 12.88
CA ARG A 125 -13.42 1.17 13.77
C ARG A 125 -14.83 0.71 14.09
N LYS A 126 -15.79 1.08 13.25
CA LYS A 126 -17.23 0.76 13.45
C LYS A 126 -17.75 -0.20 12.40
N THR A 127 -17.29 -0.06 11.15
CA THR A 127 -17.77 -0.84 10.02
C THR A 127 -16.63 -1.23 9.10
N ILE A 128 -16.91 -2.17 8.21
CA ILE A 128 -16.03 -2.53 7.09
C ILE A 128 -16.66 -1.97 5.80
N ILE A 129 -15.90 -1.23 5.03
CA ILE A 129 -16.30 -0.74 3.71
C ILE A 129 -15.70 -1.66 2.65
N TYR A 130 -16.47 -1.90 1.61
CA TYR A 130 -16.02 -2.62 0.42
C TYR A 130 -16.15 -1.73 -0.81
N TRP A 131 -15.10 -1.71 -1.61
CA TRP A 131 -15.05 -1.04 -2.91
C TRP A 131 -14.73 -2.03 -4.01
N GLN A 132 -15.38 -1.83 -5.15
CA GLN A 132 -15.01 -2.45 -6.41
C GLN A 132 -14.59 -1.33 -7.37
N VAL A 133 -13.36 -1.36 -7.84
CA VAL A 133 -12.78 -0.31 -8.72
C VAL A 133 -12.24 -0.98 -9.97
N GLU A 134 -12.73 -0.54 -11.12
CA GLU A 134 -12.16 -0.97 -12.40
C GLU A 134 -11.10 0.02 -12.86
N ILE A 135 -9.93 -0.51 -13.25
CA ILE A 135 -8.84 0.28 -13.81
C ILE A 135 -8.66 -0.13 -15.28
N GLY A 136 -9.02 0.78 -16.15
CA GLY A 136 -9.01 0.52 -17.58
C GLY A 136 -7.71 0.86 -18.28
#